data_c607567167f54dfd55ad39377b476066
#
_entry.id   c607567167f54dfd55ad39377b476066
#
_cell.length_a   1.000
_cell.length_b   1.000
_cell.length_c   1.000
_cell.angle_alpha   90.00
_cell.angle_beta   90.00
_cell.angle_gamma   90.00
#
_symmetry.space_group_name_H-M   'P 1'
#
loop_
_entity.id
_entity.type
_entity.pdbx_description
1 polymer ?
#
loop_
_entity_poly.entity_id
_entity_poly.type
_entity_poly.pdbx_seq_one_letter_code
_entity_poly.pdbx_strand_id
1 'polypeptide(L)'
;MRLAALATLGCAALATMTAPAMAAWRGYISHPLGFAFAAPGELKVEKGTYRGDVAGQHDTLVYRFVDDNIEYKAVVIDMRDKANDAATLLGEAEYMFGNGKKVLMDTFGRVDRQYGRKLTVDLPNNGGRSSAAFYFVDGRIVSLQATVLPANGDYDTPEMGRFVDSITFFTIRAPDDAIELPAPPK
;
A
#
# COMPACT_ATOMS: atom_id res chain seq x y z
N MET A 1 -76.19 -12.06 -19.67
CA MET A 1 -75.13 -11.10 -19.39
C MET A 1 -74.08 -11.74 -18.45
N ARG A 2 -72.91 -12.04 -18.96
CA ARG A 2 -71.80 -12.61 -18.17
C ARG A 2 -70.68 -11.56 -18.16
N LEU A 3 -70.37 -11.02 -16.95
CA LEU A 3 -69.21 -10.16 -16.73
C LEU A 3 -68.00 -11.03 -16.55
N ALA A 4 -66.99 -10.78 -17.39
CA ALA A 4 -65.64 -11.35 -17.22
C ALA A 4 -64.80 -10.33 -16.45
N ALA A 5 -64.25 -10.75 -15.28
CA ALA A 5 -63.28 -9.96 -14.51
C ALA A 5 -61.87 -10.29 -15.02
N LEU A 6 -61.15 -9.31 -15.53
CA LEU A 6 -59.71 -9.40 -15.80
C LEU A 6 -58.93 -9.12 -14.51
N ALA A 7 -58.18 -10.11 -14.06
CA ALA A 7 -57.19 -9.94 -13.01
C ALA A 7 -55.83 -9.59 -13.64
N THR A 8 -55.36 -8.38 -13.45
CA THR A 8 -54.01 -7.94 -13.83
C THR A 8 -53.00 -8.33 -12.72
N LEU A 9 -52.16 -9.31 -13.03
CA LEU A 9 -50.99 -9.65 -12.18
C LEU A 9 -49.89 -8.62 -12.41
N GLY A 10 -49.65 -7.76 -11.42
CA GLY A 10 -48.51 -6.84 -11.41
C GLY A 10 -47.24 -7.60 -10.93
N CYS A 11 -46.31 -7.83 -11.84
CA CYS A 11 -44.96 -8.32 -11.49
C CYS A 11 -44.15 -7.14 -10.91
N ALA A 12 -43.98 -7.11 -9.58
CA ALA A 12 -43.02 -6.21 -8.96
C ALA A 12 -41.60 -6.78 -9.13
N ALA A 13 -40.81 -6.19 -10.03
CA ALA A 13 -39.40 -6.47 -10.16
C ALA A 13 -38.66 -5.87 -8.97
N LEU A 14 -38.22 -6.70 -8.01
CA LEU A 14 -37.28 -6.30 -6.98
C LEU A 14 -35.92 -6.10 -7.65
N ALA A 15 -35.53 -4.85 -7.89
CA ALA A 15 -34.16 -4.48 -8.22
C ALA A 15 -33.31 -4.66 -6.96
N THR A 16 -32.55 -5.76 -6.91
CA THR A 16 -31.52 -5.95 -5.91
C THR A 16 -30.38 -4.97 -6.20
N MET A 17 -30.35 -3.85 -5.50
CA MET A 17 -29.17 -2.98 -5.47
C MET A 17 -28.04 -3.74 -4.79
N THR A 18 -27.13 -4.32 -5.56
CA THR A 18 -25.84 -4.78 -5.05
C THR A 18 -25.03 -3.54 -4.69
N ALA A 19 -24.99 -3.21 -3.40
CA ALA A 19 -24.03 -2.24 -2.91
C ALA A 19 -22.62 -2.71 -3.30
N PRO A 20 -21.72 -1.84 -3.79
CA PRO A 20 -20.35 -2.21 -4.04
C PRO A 20 -19.77 -2.76 -2.73
N ALA A 21 -19.28 -4.00 -2.76
CA ALA A 21 -18.61 -4.59 -1.62
C ALA A 21 -17.33 -3.80 -1.42
N MET A 22 -17.31 -2.90 -0.44
CA MET A 22 -16.08 -2.25 0.00
C MET A 22 -15.07 -3.36 0.30
N ALA A 23 -13.92 -3.33 -0.37
CA ALA A 23 -12.90 -4.33 -0.15
C ALA A 23 -12.53 -4.38 1.33
N ALA A 24 -12.69 -5.55 1.95
CA ALA A 24 -12.42 -5.71 3.37
C ALA A 24 -10.91 -5.61 3.61
N TRP A 25 -10.51 -4.67 4.45
CA TRP A 25 -9.11 -4.55 4.89
C TRP A 25 -8.68 -5.81 5.63
N ARG A 26 -7.54 -6.35 5.24
CA ARG A 26 -6.95 -7.57 5.79
C ARG A 26 -5.56 -7.28 6.33
N GLY A 27 -5.20 -7.91 7.44
CA GLY A 27 -3.83 -7.90 7.96
C GLY A 27 -2.96 -8.85 7.16
N TYR A 28 -1.81 -8.37 6.71
CA TYR A 28 -0.77 -9.16 6.05
C TYR A 28 0.47 -9.15 6.91
N ILE A 29 1.18 -10.28 6.91
CA ILE A 29 2.37 -10.48 7.72
C ILE A 29 3.46 -11.16 6.92
N SER A 30 4.70 -10.81 7.22
CA SER A 30 5.87 -11.59 6.82
C SER A 30 6.74 -11.90 8.04
N HIS A 31 6.67 -13.11 8.51
CA HIS A 31 7.54 -13.58 9.58
C HIS A 31 9.04 -13.51 9.22
N PRO A 32 9.45 -13.91 7.99
CA PRO A 32 10.85 -13.80 7.59
C PRO A 32 11.39 -12.37 7.52
N LEU A 33 10.50 -11.39 7.30
CA LEU A 33 10.87 -9.99 7.14
C LEU A 33 10.56 -9.15 8.39
N GLY A 34 9.84 -9.70 9.36
CA GLY A 34 9.58 -9.09 10.66
C GLY A 34 8.63 -7.90 10.65
N PHE A 35 7.71 -7.81 9.68
CA PHE A 35 6.73 -6.73 9.63
C PHE A 35 5.33 -7.21 9.22
N ALA A 36 4.33 -6.41 9.57
CA ALA A 36 2.95 -6.59 9.14
C ALA A 36 2.34 -5.25 8.72
N PHE A 37 1.29 -5.30 7.92
CA PHE A 37 0.51 -4.15 7.49
C PHE A 37 -0.91 -4.56 7.09
N ALA A 38 -1.79 -3.59 6.88
CA ALA A 38 -3.14 -3.84 6.39
C ALA A 38 -3.30 -3.36 4.94
N ALA A 39 -4.02 -4.11 4.11
CA ALA A 39 -4.35 -3.74 2.74
C ALA A 39 -5.81 -4.11 2.40
N PRO A 40 -6.46 -3.40 1.45
CA PRO A 40 -7.88 -3.59 1.15
C PRO A 40 -8.18 -4.77 0.22
N GLY A 41 -7.21 -5.60 -0.14
CA GLY A 41 -7.45 -6.73 -1.05
C GLY A 41 -6.27 -7.66 -1.17
N GLU A 42 -6.35 -8.62 -2.09
CA GLU A 42 -5.33 -9.63 -2.31
C GLU A 42 -4.11 -9.05 -3.01
N LEU A 43 -2.94 -9.24 -2.41
CA LEU A 43 -1.67 -8.71 -2.91
C LEU A 43 -1.06 -9.62 -3.98
N LYS A 44 -0.60 -9.02 -5.07
CA LYS A 44 0.28 -9.67 -6.05
C LYS A 44 1.72 -9.36 -5.67
N VAL A 45 2.60 -10.35 -5.76
CA VAL A 45 4.03 -10.17 -5.50
C VAL A 45 4.81 -10.20 -6.79
N GLU A 46 5.71 -9.22 -6.94
CA GLU A 46 6.58 -9.04 -8.09
C GLU A 46 8.01 -8.85 -7.62
N LYS A 47 8.98 -9.34 -8.40
CA LYS A 47 10.39 -9.00 -8.23
C LYS A 47 10.69 -7.73 -9.00
N GLY A 48 11.51 -6.88 -8.42
CA GLY A 48 11.99 -5.67 -9.05
C GLY A 48 13.45 -5.41 -8.73
N THR A 49 13.92 -4.27 -9.16
CA THR A 49 15.28 -3.81 -8.91
C THR A 49 15.23 -2.35 -8.45
N TYR A 50 15.82 -2.08 -7.30
CA TYR A 50 16.14 -0.73 -6.85
C TYR A 50 17.49 -0.31 -7.43
N ARG A 51 17.62 0.94 -7.83
CA ARG A 51 18.88 1.53 -8.30
C ARG A 51 19.05 2.89 -7.66
N GLY A 52 19.95 2.99 -6.70
CA GLY A 52 20.33 4.23 -6.06
C GLY A 52 21.75 4.61 -6.39
N ASP A 53 22.09 5.89 -6.24
CA ASP A 53 23.45 6.39 -6.50
C ASP A 53 24.42 5.93 -5.40
N VAL A 54 23.96 5.87 -4.14
CA VAL A 54 24.72 5.40 -2.99
C VAL A 54 24.52 3.90 -2.76
N ALA A 55 23.29 3.46 -2.80
CA ALA A 55 22.96 2.04 -2.59
C ALA A 55 23.52 1.17 -3.70
N GLY A 56 23.48 1.63 -4.95
CA GLY A 56 23.74 0.80 -6.11
C GLY A 56 22.50 0.02 -6.52
N GLN A 57 22.70 -1.19 -7.04
CA GLN A 57 21.60 -2.04 -7.51
C GLN A 57 21.29 -3.13 -6.49
N HIS A 58 20.01 -3.22 -6.08
CA HIS A 58 19.50 -4.21 -5.14
C HIS A 58 18.22 -4.84 -5.62
N ASP A 59 18.01 -6.11 -5.25
CA ASP A 59 16.76 -6.81 -5.50
C ASP A 59 15.65 -6.25 -4.62
N THR A 60 14.44 -6.17 -5.18
CA THR A 60 13.25 -5.75 -4.47
C THR A 60 12.13 -6.78 -4.55
N LEU A 61 11.31 -6.82 -3.50
CA LEU A 61 10.00 -7.45 -3.53
C LEU A 61 8.94 -6.35 -3.46
N VAL A 62 7.97 -6.40 -4.37
CA VAL A 62 6.86 -5.46 -4.43
C VAL A 62 5.57 -6.23 -4.27
N TYR A 63 4.86 -5.98 -3.18
CA TYR A 63 3.51 -6.48 -2.95
C TYR A 63 2.53 -5.40 -3.37
N ARG A 64 1.73 -5.66 -4.39
CA ARG A 64 0.89 -4.66 -5.06
C ARG A 64 -0.56 -5.05 -5.09
N PHE A 65 -1.43 -4.06 -4.88
CA PHE A 65 -2.86 -4.15 -5.09
C PHE A 65 -3.40 -2.83 -5.65
N VAL A 66 -4.42 -2.89 -6.47
CA VAL A 66 -5.15 -1.71 -6.97
C VAL A 66 -6.62 -1.90 -6.63
N ASP A 67 -7.18 -0.93 -5.92
CA ASP A 67 -8.59 -0.84 -5.59
C ASP A 67 -9.14 0.50 -6.08
N ASP A 68 -10.16 0.45 -6.93
CA ASP A 68 -10.67 1.60 -7.66
C ASP A 68 -9.54 2.39 -8.33
N ASN A 69 -9.21 3.56 -7.78
CA ASN A 69 -8.18 4.45 -8.30
C ASN A 69 -7.02 4.64 -7.32
N ILE A 70 -6.83 3.71 -6.41
CA ILE A 70 -5.72 3.75 -5.47
C ILE A 70 -4.82 2.54 -5.69
N GLU A 71 -3.55 2.81 -5.96
CA GLU A 71 -2.51 1.79 -6.01
C GLU A 71 -1.81 1.70 -4.65
N TYR A 72 -1.77 0.51 -4.08
CA TYR A 72 -1.11 0.18 -2.82
C TYR A 72 0.11 -0.68 -3.09
N LYS A 73 1.26 -0.31 -2.52
CA LYS A 73 2.51 -1.06 -2.64
C LYS A 73 3.20 -1.19 -1.28
N ALA A 74 3.55 -2.41 -0.91
CA ALA A 74 4.58 -2.64 0.09
C ALA A 74 5.86 -3.07 -0.64
N VAL A 75 6.95 -2.34 -0.43
CA VAL A 75 8.23 -2.57 -1.12
C VAL A 75 9.28 -2.92 -0.09
N VAL A 76 10.01 -4.01 -0.35
CA VAL A 76 11.14 -4.44 0.46
C VAL A 76 12.38 -4.45 -0.41
N ILE A 77 13.41 -3.73 0.01
CA ILE A 77 14.70 -3.65 -0.67
C ILE A 77 15.74 -4.30 0.25
N ASP A 78 16.42 -5.34 -0.22
CA ASP A 78 17.45 -6.02 0.55
C ASP A 78 18.78 -5.25 0.46
N MET A 79 19.21 -4.69 1.59
CA MET A 79 20.44 -3.90 1.71
C MET A 79 21.33 -4.43 2.86
N ARG A 80 21.25 -5.73 3.15
CA ARG A 80 22.01 -6.34 4.27
C ARG A 80 23.52 -6.25 4.11
N ASP A 81 24.00 -6.15 2.88
CA ASP A 81 25.41 -5.90 2.56
C ASP A 81 25.87 -4.46 2.91
N LYS A 82 24.92 -3.53 3.14
CA LYS A 82 25.16 -2.13 3.48
C LYS A 82 24.48 -1.69 4.79
N ALA A 83 24.23 -2.61 5.70
CA ALA A 83 23.45 -2.37 6.92
C ALA A 83 24.00 -1.25 7.83
N ASN A 84 25.29 -0.91 7.72
CA ASN A 84 25.92 0.15 8.53
C ASN A 84 25.58 1.58 8.04
N ASP A 85 25.01 1.73 6.85
CA ASP A 85 24.71 3.03 6.22
C ASP A 85 23.22 3.39 6.27
N ALA A 86 22.48 2.85 7.23
CA ALA A 86 21.02 2.90 7.34
C ALA A 86 20.43 4.31 7.11
N ALA A 87 21.01 5.35 7.74
CA ALA A 87 20.50 6.72 7.61
C ALA A 87 20.66 7.26 6.19
N THR A 88 21.80 7.01 5.55
CA THR A 88 22.11 7.45 4.18
C THR A 88 21.20 6.74 3.17
N LEU A 89 21.05 5.41 3.31
CA LEU A 89 20.22 4.59 2.43
C LEU A 89 18.73 4.95 2.55
N LEU A 90 18.26 5.24 3.77
CA LEU A 90 16.91 5.70 4.01
C LEU A 90 16.67 7.07 3.37
N GLY A 91 17.61 8.00 3.54
CA GLY A 91 17.56 9.33 2.92
C GLY A 91 17.58 9.26 1.38
N GLU A 92 18.37 8.34 0.80
CA GLU A 92 18.38 8.13 -0.64
C GLU A 92 17.02 7.60 -1.15
N ALA A 93 16.43 6.61 -0.48
CA ALA A 93 15.13 6.06 -0.87
C ALA A 93 14.01 7.12 -0.79
N GLU A 94 14.05 7.97 0.23
CA GLU A 94 13.18 9.12 0.40
C GLU A 94 13.36 10.14 -0.74
N TYR A 95 14.62 10.51 -1.01
CA TYR A 95 14.95 11.42 -2.10
C TYR A 95 14.47 10.89 -3.46
N MET A 96 14.73 9.62 -3.75
CA MET A 96 14.28 8.97 -4.99
C MET A 96 12.75 8.98 -5.13
N PHE A 97 12.03 8.81 -4.03
CA PHE A 97 10.57 8.90 -4.05
C PHE A 97 10.09 10.32 -4.31
N GLY A 98 10.72 11.34 -3.72
CA GLY A 98 10.35 12.76 -3.85
C GLY A 98 10.86 13.45 -5.10
N ASN A 99 11.94 12.96 -5.71
CA ASN A 99 12.66 13.63 -6.80
C ASN A 99 11.76 13.88 -8.03
N GLY A 100 11.79 15.12 -8.51
CA GLY A 100 10.98 15.58 -9.65
C GLY A 100 9.48 15.74 -9.35
N LYS A 101 9.08 15.66 -8.08
CA LYS A 101 7.68 15.77 -7.63
C LYS A 101 7.51 16.96 -6.67
N LYS A 102 6.28 17.45 -6.54
CA LYS A 102 5.97 18.49 -5.58
C LYS A 102 5.74 17.86 -4.21
N VAL A 103 6.67 18.05 -3.28
CA VAL A 103 6.54 17.59 -1.89
C VAL A 103 5.51 18.43 -1.16
N LEU A 104 4.50 17.80 -0.59
CA LEU A 104 3.44 18.41 0.21
C LEU A 104 3.69 18.23 1.71
N MET A 105 4.22 17.07 2.08
CA MET A 105 4.55 16.71 3.45
C MET A 105 5.84 15.90 3.45
N ASP A 106 6.72 16.22 4.39
CA ASP A 106 7.94 15.51 4.70
C ASP A 106 8.12 15.54 6.22
N THR A 107 8.08 14.38 6.87
CA THR A 107 8.11 14.30 8.32
C THR A 107 8.75 12.99 8.80
N PHE A 108 9.24 13.02 10.04
CA PHE A 108 9.71 11.80 10.69
C PHE A 108 8.52 10.93 11.12
N GLY A 109 8.69 9.63 10.99
CA GLY A 109 7.80 8.62 11.52
C GLY A 109 8.50 7.75 12.55
N ARG A 110 7.74 7.19 13.49
CA ARG A 110 8.24 6.19 14.43
C ARG A 110 7.19 5.12 14.66
N VAL A 111 7.57 3.87 14.44
CA VAL A 111 6.74 2.69 14.69
C VAL A 111 7.58 1.65 15.41
N ASP A 112 7.12 1.13 16.54
CA ASP A 112 7.76 0.04 17.30
C ASP A 112 9.27 0.25 17.53
N ARG A 113 9.69 1.46 17.89
CA ARG A 113 11.11 1.87 18.07
C ARG A 113 11.90 2.05 16.77
N GLN A 114 11.33 1.77 15.60
CA GLN A 114 11.96 2.05 14.31
C GLN A 114 11.66 3.50 13.90
N TYR A 115 12.71 4.24 13.57
CA TYR A 115 12.59 5.57 13.02
C TYR A 115 12.52 5.48 11.50
N GLY A 116 11.70 6.33 10.91
CA GLY A 116 11.48 6.36 9.48
C GLY A 116 11.12 7.75 9.00
N ARG A 117 10.77 7.83 7.73
CA ARG A 117 10.33 9.05 7.04
C ARG A 117 8.98 8.82 6.40
N LYS A 118 8.17 9.88 6.40
CA LYS A 118 6.86 9.89 5.70
C LYS A 118 6.83 11.06 4.75
N LEU A 119 6.53 10.78 3.48
CA LEU A 119 6.38 11.79 2.43
C LEU A 119 4.99 11.71 1.81
N THR A 120 4.47 12.90 1.45
CA THR A 120 3.34 13.01 0.53
C THR A 120 3.74 13.93 -0.61
N VAL A 121 3.52 13.50 -1.84
CA VAL A 121 3.92 14.20 -3.05
C VAL A 121 2.79 14.25 -4.07
N ASP A 122 2.66 15.37 -4.80
CA ASP A 122 1.89 15.40 -6.03
C ASP A 122 2.76 14.93 -7.20
N LEU A 123 2.23 14.00 -7.98
CA LEU A 123 2.90 13.48 -9.16
C LEU A 123 2.87 14.50 -10.31
N PRO A 124 3.91 14.57 -11.15
CA PRO A 124 3.95 15.51 -12.26
C PRO A 124 2.84 15.23 -13.28
N ASN A 125 2.52 16.24 -14.09
CA ASN A 125 1.53 16.14 -15.16
C ASN A 125 0.13 15.68 -14.69
N ASN A 126 -0.28 16.11 -13.50
CA ASN A 126 -1.53 15.69 -12.88
C ASN A 126 -1.66 14.16 -12.73
N GLY A 127 -0.54 13.49 -12.44
CA GLY A 127 -0.46 12.02 -12.31
C GLY A 127 -1.07 11.48 -11.02
N GLY A 128 -1.64 12.33 -10.15
CA GLY A 128 -2.23 11.97 -8.88
C GLY A 128 -1.38 12.38 -7.68
N ARG A 129 -1.68 11.81 -6.52
CA ARG A 129 -0.98 12.04 -5.26
C ARG A 129 -0.48 10.73 -4.69
N SER A 130 0.75 10.72 -4.19
CA SER A 130 1.33 9.55 -3.55
C SER A 130 1.82 9.87 -2.14
N SER A 131 1.51 9.00 -1.19
CA SER A 131 2.10 9.01 0.16
C SER A 131 2.91 7.76 0.39
N ALA A 132 4.02 7.89 1.11
CA ALA A 132 4.86 6.77 1.48
C ALA A 132 5.42 6.92 2.89
N ALA A 133 5.63 5.77 3.54
CA ALA A 133 6.44 5.67 4.76
C ALA A 133 7.61 4.72 4.47
N PHE A 134 8.81 5.09 4.93
CA PHE A 134 10.05 4.38 4.73
C PHE A 134 10.69 4.07 6.09
N TYR A 135 11.14 2.84 6.26
CA TYR A 135 11.83 2.39 7.47
C TYR A 135 13.03 1.53 7.09
N PHE A 136 14.10 1.63 7.86
CA PHE A 136 15.25 0.73 7.72
C PHE A 136 15.26 -0.25 8.89
N VAL A 137 15.04 -1.53 8.59
CA VAL A 137 14.91 -2.58 9.62
C VAL A 137 15.67 -3.82 9.17
N ASP A 138 16.53 -4.34 10.04
CA ASP A 138 17.31 -5.57 9.83
C ASP A 138 18.04 -5.61 8.47
N GLY A 139 18.66 -4.48 8.09
CA GLY A 139 19.38 -4.36 6.82
C GLY A 139 18.49 -4.29 5.60
N ARG A 140 17.22 -3.89 5.74
CA ARG A 140 16.27 -3.73 4.63
C ARG A 140 15.57 -2.40 4.71
N ILE A 141 15.30 -1.80 3.56
CA ILE A 141 14.30 -0.73 3.48
C ILE A 141 12.96 -1.38 3.25
N VAL A 142 12.02 -1.09 4.15
CA VAL A 142 10.60 -1.45 4.03
C VAL A 142 9.81 -0.17 3.83
N SER A 143 9.02 -0.10 2.76
CA SER A 143 8.15 1.05 2.54
C SER A 143 6.72 0.64 2.20
N LEU A 144 5.76 1.38 2.74
CA LEU A 144 4.37 1.34 2.29
C LEU A 144 4.09 2.60 1.47
N GLN A 145 3.55 2.43 0.27
CA GLN A 145 3.27 3.51 -0.68
C GLN A 145 1.83 3.39 -1.17
N ALA A 146 1.06 4.45 -1.05
CA ALA A 146 -0.29 4.54 -1.63
C ALA A 146 -0.34 5.70 -2.62
N THR A 147 -0.85 5.44 -3.82
CA THR A 147 -0.98 6.44 -4.88
C THR A 147 -2.43 6.55 -5.32
N VAL A 148 -3.03 7.70 -5.09
CA VAL A 148 -4.35 8.03 -5.62
C VAL A 148 -4.18 8.50 -7.05
N LEU A 149 -4.78 7.78 -7.99
CA LEU A 149 -4.70 8.05 -9.42
C LEU A 149 -5.64 9.19 -9.84
N PRO A 150 -5.37 9.90 -10.95
CA PRO A 150 -6.12 11.10 -11.36
C PRO A 150 -7.61 10.87 -11.60
N ALA A 151 -8.00 9.66 -11.98
CA ALA A 151 -9.40 9.32 -12.24
C ALA A 151 -10.30 9.49 -11.01
N ASN A 152 -9.75 9.49 -9.80
CA ASN A 152 -10.52 9.66 -8.58
C ASN A 152 -10.95 11.11 -8.33
N GLY A 153 -10.19 12.09 -8.81
CA GLY A 153 -10.49 13.53 -8.64
C GLY A 153 -10.26 14.08 -7.23
N ASP A 154 -10.42 13.27 -6.18
CA ASP A 154 -10.12 13.60 -4.79
C ASP A 154 -8.87 12.84 -4.35
N TYR A 155 -7.80 13.58 -4.05
CA TYR A 155 -6.52 13.00 -3.66
C TYR A 155 -6.34 12.87 -2.13
N ASP A 156 -7.24 13.44 -1.34
CA ASP A 156 -7.18 13.40 0.13
C ASP A 156 -8.12 12.31 0.69
N THR A 157 -7.86 11.08 0.32
CA THR A 157 -8.63 9.92 0.80
C THR A 157 -8.05 9.36 2.09
N PRO A 158 -8.90 8.96 3.06
CA PRO A 158 -8.43 8.36 4.31
C PRO A 158 -7.73 7.01 4.11
N GLU A 159 -8.05 6.30 3.02
CA GLU A 159 -7.48 4.99 2.68
C GLU A 159 -5.97 5.07 2.46
N MET A 160 -5.48 6.15 1.84
CA MET A 160 -4.06 6.36 1.61
C MET A 160 -3.29 6.44 2.95
N GLY A 161 -3.76 7.26 3.88
CA GLY A 161 -3.20 7.36 5.23
C GLY A 161 -3.33 6.05 6.01
N ARG A 162 -4.49 5.42 5.96
CA ARG A 162 -4.74 4.14 6.61
C ARG A 162 -3.75 3.07 6.18
N PHE A 163 -3.43 2.99 4.89
CA PHE A 163 -2.44 2.03 4.39
C PHE A 163 -1.04 2.36 4.89
N VAL A 164 -0.58 3.58 4.65
CA VAL A 164 0.79 4.01 4.97
C VAL A 164 1.08 3.93 6.48
N ASP A 165 0.07 4.17 7.32
CA ASP A 165 0.19 4.14 8.78
C ASP A 165 -0.07 2.76 9.40
N SER A 166 -0.43 1.77 8.60
CA SER A 166 -0.76 0.43 9.10
C SER A 166 0.46 -0.45 9.41
N ILE A 167 1.67 -0.02 9.02
CA ILE A 167 2.87 -0.82 9.21
C ILE A 167 3.18 -1.02 10.71
N THR A 168 3.55 -2.24 11.08
CA THR A 168 4.06 -2.60 12.39
C THR A 168 5.28 -3.51 12.24
N PHE A 169 6.23 -3.38 13.17
CA PHE A 169 7.42 -4.22 13.23
C PHE A 169 7.36 -5.07 14.49
N PHE A 170 7.65 -6.34 14.36
CA PHE A 170 7.58 -7.25 15.49
C PHE A 170 8.79 -8.16 15.55
N THR A 171 9.20 -8.43 16.78
CA THR A 171 10.25 -9.40 17.06
C THR A 171 9.70 -10.74 17.51
N ILE A 172 8.45 -10.83 17.93
CA ILE A 172 7.98 -11.99 18.70
C ILE A 172 6.60 -12.53 18.33
N ARG A 173 5.60 -11.77 17.87
CA ARG A 173 4.26 -12.31 17.57
C ARG A 173 3.42 -11.43 16.65
N ALA A 174 2.87 -12.06 15.63
CA ALA A 174 1.86 -11.50 14.74
C ALA A 174 0.44 -11.61 15.32
N PRO A 175 -0.52 -10.82 14.82
CA PRO A 175 -1.93 -11.08 15.02
C PRO A 175 -2.32 -12.48 14.53
N ASP A 176 -3.14 -13.18 15.29
CA ASP A 176 -3.52 -14.58 15.00
C ASP A 176 -4.36 -14.73 13.71
N ASP A 177 -4.92 -13.63 13.19
CA ASP A 177 -5.76 -13.56 11.98
C ASP A 177 -5.03 -12.95 10.77
N ALA A 178 -3.74 -12.66 10.87
CA ALA A 178 -2.97 -12.10 9.78
C ALA A 178 -2.66 -13.14 8.69
N ILE A 179 -2.75 -12.69 7.46
CA ILE A 179 -2.46 -13.51 6.27
C ILE A 179 -0.96 -13.43 5.97
N GLU A 180 -0.27 -14.57 5.87
CA GLU A 180 1.14 -14.59 5.46
C GLU A 180 1.27 -14.01 4.04
N LEU A 181 2.25 -13.13 3.84
CA LEU A 181 2.53 -12.56 2.53
C LEU A 181 2.87 -13.66 1.52
N PRO A 182 2.39 -13.56 0.28
CA PRO A 182 2.71 -14.52 -0.75
C PRO A 182 4.21 -14.62 -0.98
N ALA A 183 4.70 -15.83 -1.16
CA ALA A 183 6.11 -16.07 -1.46
C ALA A 183 6.50 -15.42 -2.80
N PRO A 184 7.75 -14.91 -2.93
CA PRO A 184 8.22 -14.35 -4.19
C PRO A 184 8.19 -15.40 -5.31
N PRO A 185 7.91 -15.00 -6.54
CA PRO A 185 7.97 -15.90 -7.69
C PRO A 185 9.38 -16.48 -7.84
N LYS A 186 9.48 -17.72 -8.28
CA LYS A 186 10.75 -18.42 -8.52
C LYS A 186 11.50 -17.81 -9.69
#